data_72f852f1a4c9c9e4927ef314660f6cb1
#
_entry.id   72f852f1a4c9c9e4927ef314660f6cb1
#
_cell.length_a   1.000
_cell.length_b   1.000
_cell.length_c   1.000
_cell.angle_alpha   90.00
_cell.angle_beta   90.00
_cell.angle_gamma   90.00
#
_symmetry.space_group_name_H-M   'P 1'
#
loop_
_entity.id
_entity.type
_entity.pdbx_description
1 polymer ?
#
loop_
_entity_poly.entity_id
_entity_poly.type
_entity_poly.pdbx_seq_one_letter_code
_entity_poly.pdbx_strand_id
1 'polypeptide(L)'
;MNSTSLSLIRLRMNLSVISIMSIVFVSLLSGCAGTIEDETAGWSQNKLYVEAKDALDGGDFEKCVKYFEKLESRYPFGPYTQQAQINVAYCHWKANDLPQATAAVDRFIQLHPGHSMVDYAYYLKGLITFNDNMGFLGKLTGQDLSERDPKAARDAFEAFKILTTRFPDSKYTPDALDRMRYIVNSLADSDVNTARFYYRRGAFLAAINRAQLAITDYDRAPAVEEALYILYKSYEAIGMKDLSNDTLRVLKLNYPNSKIIETGIRSTAEDRTPPWWQIWRK
;
A
#
# COMPACT_ATOMS: atom_id res chain seq x y z
N MET A 1 71.41 -0.89 -40.26
CA MET A 1 70.07 -1.46 -40.16
C MET A 1 69.08 -0.30 -40.30
N ASN A 2 68.36 -0.21 -41.42
CA ASN A 2 67.70 1.04 -41.83
C ASN A 2 66.45 1.34 -41.03
N SER A 3 66.29 2.59 -40.61
CA SER A 3 65.13 3.13 -39.84
C SER A 3 63.78 2.86 -40.52
N THR A 4 63.78 2.68 -41.83
CA THR A 4 62.58 2.39 -42.66
C THR A 4 62.02 0.97 -42.44
N SER A 5 62.86 -0.02 -42.09
CA SER A 5 62.38 -1.37 -41.83
C SER A 5 61.70 -1.53 -40.45
N LEU A 6 62.13 -0.76 -39.49
CA LEU A 6 61.53 -0.72 -38.15
C LEU A 6 60.14 -0.03 -38.15
N SER A 7 59.93 0.99 -38.97
CA SER A 7 58.64 1.68 -39.10
C SER A 7 57.61 0.81 -39.79
N LEU A 8 57.98 0.04 -40.80
CA LEU A 8 57.09 -0.91 -41.49
C LEU A 8 56.65 -2.10 -40.60
N ILE A 9 57.55 -2.56 -39.74
CA ILE A 9 57.23 -3.65 -38.77
C ILE A 9 56.22 -3.11 -37.73
N ARG A 10 56.42 -1.92 -37.19
CA ARG A 10 55.49 -1.29 -36.25
C ARG A 10 54.13 -1.03 -36.88
N LEU A 11 54.07 -0.60 -38.13
CA LEU A 11 52.84 -0.32 -38.83
C LEU A 11 52.03 -1.63 -39.08
N ARG A 12 52.69 -2.73 -39.47
CA ARG A 12 52.06 -4.02 -39.65
C ARG A 12 51.55 -4.62 -38.33
N MET A 13 52.30 -4.43 -37.22
CA MET A 13 51.91 -4.89 -35.91
C MET A 13 50.69 -4.13 -35.36
N ASN A 14 50.60 -2.83 -35.59
CA ASN A 14 49.42 -2.02 -35.23
C ASN A 14 48.19 -2.40 -36.06
N LEU A 15 48.34 -2.65 -37.38
CA LEU A 15 47.21 -3.12 -38.20
C LEU A 15 46.67 -4.48 -37.78
N SER A 16 47.56 -5.41 -37.43
CA SER A 16 47.11 -6.74 -36.95
C SER A 16 46.40 -6.69 -35.59
N VAL A 17 46.85 -5.80 -34.67
CA VAL A 17 46.20 -5.59 -33.37
C VAL A 17 44.82 -4.97 -33.55
N ILE A 18 44.69 -3.95 -34.47
CA ILE A 18 43.40 -3.33 -34.75
C ILE A 18 42.46 -4.34 -35.41
N SER A 19 42.93 -5.21 -36.30
CA SER A 19 42.13 -6.24 -36.94
C SER A 19 41.63 -7.28 -35.93
N ILE A 20 42.47 -7.72 -35.00
CA ILE A 20 42.12 -8.68 -33.92
C ILE A 20 41.08 -8.02 -32.96
N MET A 21 41.30 -6.75 -32.63
CA MET A 21 40.38 -6.02 -31.72
C MET A 21 39.01 -5.79 -32.40
N SER A 22 38.96 -5.55 -33.73
CA SER A 22 37.71 -5.46 -34.48
C SER A 22 36.97 -6.81 -34.55
N ILE A 23 37.67 -7.90 -34.72
CA ILE A 23 37.07 -9.26 -34.73
C ILE A 23 36.50 -9.62 -33.35
N VAL A 24 37.21 -9.29 -32.26
CA VAL A 24 36.74 -9.49 -30.89
C VAL A 24 35.52 -8.61 -30.59
N PHE A 25 35.49 -7.37 -31.09
CA PHE A 25 34.37 -6.47 -30.91
C PHE A 25 33.12 -6.92 -31.68
N VAL A 26 33.28 -7.46 -32.88
CA VAL A 26 32.16 -8.03 -33.67
C VAL A 26 31.63 -9.32 -33.04
N SER A 27 32.49 -10.16 -32.46
CA SER A 27 32.04 -11.38 -31.75
C SER A 27 31.32 -11.10 -30.44
N LEU A 28 31.55 -9.95 -29.79
CA LEU A 28 30.82 -9.52 -28.59
C LEU A 28 29.41 -8.99 -28.92
N LEU A 29 29.16 -8.57 -30.17
CA LEU A 29 27.85 -8.11 -30.64
C LEU A 29 26.93 -9.28 -31.08
N SER A 30 27.45 -10.50 -31.20
CA SER A 30 26.66 -11.70 -31.54
C SER A 30 25.96 -12.33 -30.34
N GLY A 31 25.88 -11.62 -29.21
CA GLY A 31 25.22 -12.08 -27.98
C GLY A 31 23.71 -12.09 -28.12
N CYS A 32 23.13 -13.28 -28.13
CA CYS A 32 21.76 -13.63 -27.74
C CYS A 32 20.62 -13.02 -28.59
N ALA A 33 20.50 -13.44 -29.84
CA ALA A 33 19.20 -13.62 -30.47
C ALA A 33 18.69 -15.05 -30.19
N GLY A 34 18.59 -15.41 -28.90
CA GLY A 34 17.76 -16.55 -28.51
C GLY A 34 16.31 -16.13 -28.72
N THR A 35 15.66 -16.57 -29.78
CA THR A 35 14.20 -16.49 -29.89
C THR A 35 13.64 -17.29 -28.73
N ILE A 36 13.15 -16.58 -27.67
CA ILE A 36 12.35 -17.22 -26.62
C ILE A 36 11.11 -17.71 -27.36
N GLU A 37 11.08 -19.03 -27.62
CA GLU A 37 9.94 -19.67 -28.26
C GLU A 37 8.73 -19.46 -27.35
N ASP A 38 7.71 -18.77 -27.87
CA ASP A 38 6.52 -18.46 -27.07
C ASP A 38 5.73 -19.76 -26.86
N GLU A 39 5.90 -20.38 -25.70
CA GLU A 39 5.21 -21.63 -25.31
C GLU A 39 3.69 -21.57 -25.51
N THR A 40 3.11 -20.36 -25.55
CA THR A 40 1.70 -20.14 -25.76
C THR A 40 1.33 -19.94 -27.23
N ALA A 41 2.29 -20.12 -28.18
CA ALA A 41 2.02 -20.00 -29.60
C ALA A 41 0.93 -20.99 -30.01
N GLY A 42 -0.11 -20.50 -30.68
CA GLY A 42 -1.24 -21.33 -31.09
C GLY A 42 -2.26 -21.69 -30.00
N TRP A 43 -2.12 -21.21 -28.77
CA TRP A 43 -3.15 -21.43 -27.76
C TRP A 43 -4.41 -20.61 -28.06
N SER A 44 -5.56 -21.28 -27.92
CA SER A 44 -6.85 -20.60 -28.02
C SER A 44 -7.08 -19.67 -26.81
N GLN A 45 -8.01 -18.73 -26.95
CA GLN A 45 -8.42 -17.85 -25.88
C GLN A 45 -8.84 -18.59 -24.60
N ASN A 46 -9.64 -19.66 -24.78
CA ASN A 46 -10.07 -20.49 -23.65
C ASN A 46 -8.88 -21.17 -22.94
N LYS A 47 -7.92 -21.70 -23.72
CA LYS A 47 -6.74 -22.34 -23.14
C LYS A 47 -5.90 -21.33 -22.36
N LEU A 48 -5.64 -20.13 -22.91
CA LEU A 48 -4.93 -19.06 -22.19
C LEU A 48 -5.63 -18.71 -20.88
N TYR A 49 -6.97 -18.61 -20.90
CA TYR A 49 -7.75 -18.27 -19.72
C TYR A 49 -7.67 -19.37 -18.64
N VAL A 50 -7.82 -20.63 -19.02
CA VAL A 50 -7.76 -21.76 -18.08
C VAL A 50 -6.37 -21.85 -17.45
N GLU A 51 -5.31 -21.86 -18.26
CA GLU A 51 -3.94 -21.95 -17.77
C GLU A 51 -3.56 -20.74 -16.87
N ALA A 52 -4.06 -19.54 -17.19
CA ALA A 52 -3.87 -18.36 -16.33
C ALA A 52 -4.59 -18.51 -14.98
N LYS A 53 -5.80 -19.10 -15.00
CA LYS A 53 -6.57 -19.40 -13.78
C LYS A 53 -5.88 -20.49 -12.94
N ASP A 54 -5.38 -21.53 -13.57
CA ASP A 54 -4.67 -22.60 -12.88
C ASP A 54 -3.37 -22.08 -12.24
N ALA A 55 -2.66 -21.19 -12.94
CA ALA A 55 -1.49 -20.50 -12.38
C ALA A 55 -1.86 -19.62 -11.17
N LEU A 56 -2.99 -18.90 -11.26
CA LEU A 56 -3.52 -18.09 -10.15
C LEU A 56 -3.85 -18.96 -8.93
N ASP A 57 -4.57 -20.04 -9.15
CA ASP A 57 -5.04 -20.94 -8.09
C ASP A 57 -3.87 -21.73 -7.48
N GLY A 58 -2.82 -22.00 -8.29
CA GLY A 58 -1.54 -22.60 -7.86
C GLY A 58 -0.58 -21.63 -7.18
N GLY A 59 -0.87 -20.33 -7.17
CA GLY A 59 -0.02 -19.30 -6.55
C GLY A 59 1.20 -18.89 -7.39
N ASP A 60 1.25 -19.28 -8.67
CA ASP A 60 2.26 -18.83 -9.64
C ASP A 60 1.80 -17.50 -10.26
N PHE A 61 2.00 -16.43 -9.50
CA PHE A 61 1.47 -15.12 -9.89
C PHE A 61 2.20 -14.50 -11.09
N GLU A 62 3.46 -14.80 -11.30
CA GLU A 62 4.21 -14.35 -12.49
C GLU A 62 3.64 -14.99 -13.77
N LYS A 63 3.38 -16.28 -13.72
CA LYS A 63 2.76 -17.01 -14.83
C LYS A 63 1.31 -16.56 -15.05
N CYS A 64 0.59 -16.29 -13.97
CA CYS A 64 -0.74 -15.71 -14.00
C CYS A 64 -0.77 -14.39 -14.80
N VAL A 65 0.08 -13.45 -14.46
CA VAL A 65 0.22 -12.17 -15.19
C VAL A 65 0.54 -12.43 -16.65
N LYS A 66 1.60 -13.21 -16.91
CA LYS A 66 2.05 -13.54 -18.29
C LYS A 66 0.92 -14.05 -19.18
N TYR A 67 0.10 -14.98 -18.68
CA TYR A 67 -0.93 -15.60 -19.48
C TYR A 67 -2.16 -14.72 -19.67
N PHE A 68 -2.57 -13.97 -18.64
CA PHE A 68 -3.67 -13.00 -18.81
C PHE A 68 -3.29 -11.83 -19.71
N GLU A 69 -2.06 -11.31 -19.66
CA GLU A 69 -1.56 -10.30 -20.59
C GLU A 69 -1.49 -10.83 -22.02
N LYS A 70 -1.06 -12.07 -22.22
CA LYS A 70 -1.09 -12.74 -23.53
C LYS A 70 -2.52 -12.89 -24.05
N LEU A 71 -3.46 -13.21 -23.19
CA LEU A 71 -4.87 -13.28 -23.54
C LEU A 71 -5.38 -11.90 -23.99
N GLU A 72 -5.13 -10.85 -23.21
CA GLU A 72 -5.52 -9.48 -23.55
C GLU A 72 -4.93 -9.04 -24.88
N SER A 73 -3.62 -9.27 -25.08
CA SER A 73 -2.91 -8.81 -26.28
C SER A 73 -3.34 -9.53 -27.57
N ARG A 74 -3.65 -10.84 -27.49
CA ARG A 74 -4.04 -11.63 -28.66
C ARG A 74 -5.54 -11.56 -28.98
N TYR A 75 -6.36 -11.38 -27.95
CA TYR A 75 -7.81 -11.40 -28.05
C TYR A 75 -8.46 -10.18 -27.39
N PRO A 76 -8.13 -8.95 -27.84
CA PRO A 76 -8.54 -7.71 -27.17
C PRO A 76 -10.05 -7.49 -27.09
N PHE A 77 -10.82 -8.16 -27.94
CA PHE A 77 -12.28 -8.08 -27.98
C PHE A 77 -12.98 -9.39 -27.59
N GLY A 78 -12.25 -10.28 -26.98
CA GLY A 78 -12.77 -11.60 -26.60
C GLY A 78 -13.63 -11.57 -25.32
N PRO A 79 -14.45 -12.60 -25.09
CA PRO A 79 -15.35 -12.67 -23.93
C PRO A 79 -14.61 -12.71 -22.58
N TYR A 80 -13.32 -13.09 -22.56
CA TYR A 80 -12.52 -13.18 -21.33
C TYR A 80 -11.61 -11.98 -21.12
N THR A 81 -11.55 -11.03 -22.04
CA THR A 81 -10.55 -9.94 -22.00
C THR A 81 -10.71 -9.04 -20.78
N GLN A 82 -11.94 -8.63 -20.48
CA GLN A 82 -12.22 -7.77 -19.33
C GLN A 82 -11.97 -8.52 -18.02
N GLN A 83 -12.27 -9.81 -17.97
CA GLN A 83 -11.95 -10.64 -16.82
C GLN A 83 -10.42 -10.82 -16.66
N ALA A 84 -9.69 -10.97 -17.78
CA ALA A 84 -8.23 -11.04 -17.77
C ALA A 84 -7.61 -9.76 -17.22
N GLN A 85 -8.09 -8.58 -17.65
CA GLN A 85 -7.59 -7.28 -17.21
C GLN A 85 -7.71 -7.11 -15.69
N ILE A 86 -8.84 -7.45 -15.09
CA ILE A 86 -8.98 -7.35 -13.64
C ILE A 86 -8.17 -8.43 -12.91
N ASN A 87 -8.03 -9.61 -13.50
CA ASN A 87 -7.22 -10.67 -12.92
C ASN A 87 -5.71 -10.33 -12.95
N VAL A 88 -5.21 -9.61 -13.97
CA VAL A 88 -3.84 -9.08 -13.99
C VAL A 88 -3.58 -8.21 -12.76
N ALA A 89 -4.50 -7.29 -12.44
CA ALA A 89 -4.38 -6.47 -11.24
C ALA A 89 -4.32 -7.32 -9.96
N TYR A 90 -5.16 -8.37 -9.88
CA TYR A 90 -5.16 -9.28 -8.75
C TYR A 90 -3.86 -10.08 -8.65
N CYS A 91 -3.32 -10.59 -9.76
CA CYS A 91 -2.07 -11.36 -9.78
C CYS A 91 -0.88 -10.50 -9.36
N HIS A 92 -0.77 -9.26 -9.85
CA HIS A 92 0.24 -8.32 -9.39
C HIS A 92 0.12 -8.03 -7.88
N TRP A 93 -1.11 -7.83 -7.38
CA TRP A 93 -1.32 -7.63 -5.95
C TRP A 93 -0.85 -8.82 -5.12
N LYS A 94 -1.19 -10.05 -5.54
CA LYS A 94 -0.76 -11.29 -4.86
C LYS A 94 0.75 -11.53 -4.98
N ALA A 95 1.37 -11.09 -6.06
CA ALA A 95 2.84 -11.07 -6.24
C ALA A 95 3.53 -9.98 -5.40
N ASN A 96 2.77 -9.13 -4.68
CA ASN A 96 3.25 -7.96 -3.95
C ASN A 96 3.88 -6.88 -4.85
N ASP A 97 3.52 -6.86 -6.14
CA ASP A 97 3.87 -5.80 -7.07
C ASP A 97 2.78 -4.71 -7.06
N LEU A 98 2.77 -3.91 -5.99
CA LEU A 98 1.72 -2.94 -5.73
C LEU A 98 1.64 -1.83 -6.80
N PRO A 99 2.75 -1.31 -7.36
CA PRO A 99 2.69 -0.31 -8.42
C PRO A 99 1.96 -0.83 -9.67
N GLN A 100 2.28 -2.05 -10.15
CA GLN A 100 1.64 -2.63 -11.31
C GLN A 100 0.18 -3.01 -11.02
N ALA A 101 -0.11 -3.54 -9.84
CA ALA A 101 -1.47 -3.82 -9.39
C ALA A 101 -2.34 -2.56 -9.43
N THR A 102 -1.82 -1.44 -8.90
CA THR A 102 -2.53 -0.15 -8.89
C THR A 102 -2.77 0.35 -10.31
N ALA A 103 -1.74 0.33 -11.17
CA ALA A 103 -1.86 0.75 -12.56
C ALA A 103 -2.89 -0.08 -13.33
N ALA A 104 -2.88 -1.41 -13.13
CA ALA A 104 -3.80 -2.33 -13.80
C ALA A 104 -5.25 -2.13 -13.35
N VAL A 105 -5.52 -1.98 -12.05
CA VAL A 105 -6.88 -1.76 -11.54
C VAL A 105 -7.41 -0.38 -11.94
N ASP A 106 -6.58 0.66 -11.94
CA ASP A 106 -6.98 1.99 -12.38
C ASP A 106 -7.30 2.02 -13.88
N ARG A 107 -6.49 1.35 -14.69
CA ARG A 107 -6.77 1.16 -16.13
C ARG A 107 -8.12 0.47 -16.35
N PHE A 108 -8.43 -0.60 -15.61
CA PHE A 108 -9.72 -1.29 -15.71
C PHE A 108 -10.89 -0.36 -15.39
N ILE A 109 -10.82 0.38 -14.29
CA ILE A 109 -11.87 1.33 -13.87
C ILE A 109 -12.08 2.42 -14.94
N GLN A 110 -11.01 2.94 -15.53
CA GLN A 110 -11.08 3.97 -16.57
C GLN A 110 -11.67 3.45 -17.88
N LEU A 111 -11.28 2.26 -18.31
CA LEU A 111 -11.73 1.68 -19.57
C LEU A 111 -13.15 1.10 -19.49
N HIS A 112 -13.56 0.65 -18.32
CA HIS A 112 -14.81 -0.10 -18.13
C HIS A 112 -15.67 0.45 -16.97
N PRO A 113 -16.01 1.75 -16.94
CA PRO A 113 -16.69 2.37 -15.80
C PRO A 113 -18.12 1.85 -15.55
N GLY A 114 -18.75 1.21 -16.54
CA GLY A 114 -20.07 0.59 -16.46
C GLY A 114 -20.06 -0.94 -16.40
N HIS A 115 -18.90 -1.56 -16.27
CA HIS A 115 -18.81 -3.02 -16.24
C HIS A 115 -19.35 -3.60 -14.93
N SER A 116 -19.93 -4.80 -14.99
CA SER A 116 -20.50 -5.48 -13.81
C SER A 116 -19.50 -5.78 -12.70
N MET A 117 -18.21 -5.74 -13.00
CA MET A 117 -17.13 -5.97 -12.03
C MET A 117 -16.43 -4.68 -11.56
N VAL A 118 -16.97 -3.51 -11.89
CA VAL A 118 -16.35 -2.25 -11.49
C VAL A 118 -16.41 -2.03 -9.97
N ASP A 119 -17.42 -2.58 -9.31
CA ASP A 119 -17.51 -2.63 -7.85
C ASP A 119 -16.35 -3.44 -7.24
N TYR A 120 -16.07 -4.62 -7.80
CA TYR A 120 -14.89 -5.40 -7.43
C TYR A 120 -13.58 -4.66 -7.70
N ALA A 121 -13.49 -3.92 -8.80
CA ALA A 121 -12.29 -3.15 -9.12
C ALA A 121 -12.01 -2.06 -8.07
N TYR A 122 -13.03 -1.32 -7.60
CA TYR A 122 -12.87 -0.37 -6.50
C TYR A 122 -12.51 -1.06 -5.18
N TYR A 123 -13.10 -2.22 -4.90
CA TYR A 123 -12.75 -3.02 -3.74
C TYR A 123 -11.28 -3.47 -3.78
N LEU A 124 -10.85 -4.03 -4.92
CA LEU A 124 -9.47 -4.46 -5.15
C LEU A 124 -8.48 -3.28 -5.04
N LYS A 125 -8.84 -2.10 -5.60
CA LYS A 125 -8.04 -0.88 -5.43
C LYS A 125 -7.86 -0.52 -3.96
N GLY A 126 -8.93 -0.57 -3.17
CA GLY A 126 -8.85 -0.37 -1.73
C GLY A 126 -7.91 -1.37 -1.05
N LEU A 127 -7.99 -2.66 -1.40
CA LEU A 127 -7.11 -3.70 -0.85
C LEU A 127 -5.63 -3.51 -1.23
N ILE A 128 -5.35 -3.17 -2.50
CA ILE A 128 -3.99 -2.90 -2.98
C ILE A 128 -3.37 -1.73 -2.22
N THR A 129 -4.13 -0.64 -2.08
CA THR A 129 -3.66 0.59 -1.43
C THR A 129 -3.54 0.43 0.09
N PHE A 130 -4.47 -0.31 0.69
CA PHE A 130 -4.48 -0.59 2.13
C PHE A 130 -3.32 -1.50 2.56
N ASN A 131 -2.80 -2.33 1.65
CA ASN A 131 -1.70 -3.26 1.83
C ASN A 131 -1.67 -3.94 3.21
N ASP A 132 -2.71 -4.72 3.48
CA ASP A 132 -2.87 -5.46 4.74
C ASP A 132 -1.98 -6.74 4.78
N ASN A 133 -0.92 -6.79 3.94
CA ASN A 133 0.01 -7.94 3.88
C ASN A 133 0.76 -8.19 5.21
N MET A 134 0.55 -7.35 6.23
CA MET A 134 1.07 -7.57 7.58
C MET A 134 0.01 -8.10 8.56
N GLY A 135 -1.17 -8.50 8.09
CA GLY A 135 -2.27 -8.91 8.95
C GLY A 135 -1.93 -9.95 10.01
N PHE A 136 -1.12 -10.93 9.70
CA PHE A 136 -0.63 -11.91 10.69
C PHE A 136 0.74 -11.53 11.26
N LEU A 137 1.70 -11.13 10.42
CA LEU A 137 3.04 -10.72 10.87
C LEU A 137 3.05 -9.34 11.53
N GLY A 138 2.17 -8.41 11.11
CA GLY A 138 2.02 -7.10 11.75
C GLY A 138 1.52 -7.20 13.19
N LYS A 139 0.57 -8.11 13.45
CA LYS A 139 0.16 -8.44 14.83
C LYS A 139 1.29 -9.09 15.64
N LEU A 140 2.16 -9.87 14.99
CA LEU A 140 3.31 -10.49 15.65
C LEU A 140 4.45 -9.50 15.95
N THR A 141 4.66 -8.50 15.06
CA THR A 141 5.71 -7.48 15.21
C THR A 141 5.27 -6.29 16.04
N GLY A 142 3.98 -6.20 16.40
CA GLY A 142 3.42 -5.09 17.18
C GLY A 142 3.47 -3.74 16.43
N GLN A 143 3.60 -3.76 15.10
CA GLN A 143 3.51 -2.54 14.30
C GLN A 143 2.05 -2.12 14.18
N ASP A 144 1.75 -0.95 14.70
CA ASP A 144 0.44 -0.31 14.60
C ASP A 144 0.32 0.45 13.27
N LEU A 145 -0.84 0.37 12.63
CA LEU A 145 -1.14 1.17 11.43
C LEU A 145 -1.04 2.68 11.70
N SER A 146 -1.26 3.10 12.95
CA SER A 146 -1.12 4.50 13.35
C SER A 146 0.31 5.04 13.22
N GLU A 147 1.32 4.17 13.06
CA GLU A 147 2.74 4.53 12.85
C GLU A 147 3.13 4.56 11.36
N ARG A 148 2.19 4.22 10.43
CA ARG A 148 2.45 4.16 8.99
C ARG A 148 2.10 5.45 8.26
N ASP A 149 2.42 5.47 6.94
CA ASP A 149 2.06 6.58 6.05
C ASP A 149 0.54 6.81 6.01
N PRO A 150 0.05 7.92 6.58
CA PRO A 150 -1.37 8.24 6.58
C PRO A 150 -1.95 8.43 5.18
N LYS A 151 -1.09 8.67 4.17
CA LYS A 151 -1.53 8.86 2.78
C LYS A 151 -2.12 7.57 2.21
N ALA A 152 -1.42 6.45 2.34
CA ALA A 152 -1.90 5.16 1.84
C ALA A 152 -3.25 4.78 2.49
N ALA A 153 -3.40 5.03 3.79
CA ALA A 153 -4.66 4.80 4.50
C ALA A 153 -5.81 5.67 3.96
N ARG A 154 -5.56 6.96 3.68
CA ARG A 154 -6.56 7.87 3.08
C ARG A 154 -6.92 7.47 1.66
N ASP A 155 -5.94 7.11 0.83
CA ASP A 155 -6.18 6.66 -0.55
C ASP A 155 -7.02 5.38 -0.58
N ALA A 156 -6.77 4.43 0.33
CA ALA A 156 -7.60 3.24 0.50
C ALA A 156 -9.02 3.58 0.96
N PHE A 157 -9.16 4.48 1.93
CA PHE A 157 -10.46 4.96 2.40
C PHE A 157 -11.29 5.55 1.25
N GLU A 158 -10.69 6.38 0.40
CA GLU A 158 -11.40 6.97 -0.75
C GLU A 158 -11.85 5.91 -1.76
N ALA A 159 -11.03 4.88 -2.04
CA ALA A 159 -11.42 3.78 -2.91
C ALA A 159 -12.63 3.02 -2.34
N PHE A 160 -12.60 2.65 -1.05
CA PHE A 160 -13.74 2.00 -0.39
C PHE A 160 -14.97 2.89 -0.29
N LYS A 161 -14.79 4.21 -0.08
CA LYS A 161 -15.89 5.18 -0.06
C LYS A 161 -16.59 5.28 -1.40
N ILE A 162 -15.84 5.28 -2.52
CA ILE A 162 -16.44 5.25 -3.85
C ILE A 162 -17.26 3.97 -4.02
N LEU A 163 -16.72 2.82 -3.63
CA LEU A 163 -17.43 1.53 -3.67
C LEU A 163 -18.75 1.61 -2.89
N THR A 164 -18.69 1.97 -1.62
CA THR A 164 -19.87 1.96 -0.73
C THR A 164 -20.94 2.98 -1.11
N THR A 165 -20.53 4.09 -1.75
CA THR A 165 -21.45 5.15 -2.19
C THR A 165 -22.11 4.83 -3.54
N ARG A 166 -21.33 4.34 -4.50
CA ARG A 166 -21.82 4.06 -5.86
C ARG A 166 -22.46 2.68 -6.01
N PHE A 167 -22.05 1.73 -5.18
CA PHE A 167 -22.48 0.33 -5.24
C PHE A 167 -22.88 -0.18 -3.85
N PRO A 168 -23.93 0.41 -3.23
CA PRO A 168 -24.32 0.07 -1.85
C PRO A 168 -24.74 -1.39 -1.70
N ASP A 169 -25.29 -2.01 -2.77
CA ASP A 169 -25.75 -3.39 -2.78
C ASP A 169 -24.67 -4.40 -3.21
N SER A 170 -23.43 -3.94 -3.43
CA SER A 170 -22.31 -4.84 -3.76
C SER A 170 -22.01 -5.77 -2.59
N LYS A 171 -21.73 -7.03 -2.90
CA LYS A 171 -21.29 -8.02 -1.90
C LYS A 171 -20.00 -7.64 -1.17
N TYR A 172 -19.23 -6.70 -1.70
CA TYR A 172 -17.99 -6.20 -1.11
C TYR A 172 -18.21 -5.02 -0.16
N THR A 173 -19.37 -4.39 -0.20
CA THR A 173 -19.69 -3.19 0.61
C THR A 173 -19.61 -3.44 2.11
N PRO A 174 -20.11 -4.54 2.69
CA PRO A 174 -20.00 -4.77 4.13
C PRO A 174 -18.54 -4.81 4.62
N ASP A 175 -17.66 -5.56 3.94
CA ASP A 175 -16.23 -5.63 4.29
C ASP A 175 -15.53 -4.28 4.09
N ALA A 176 -15.87 -3.56 3.01
CA ALA A 176 -15.34 -2.22 2.76
C ALA A 176 -15.69 -1.23 3.89
N LEU A 177 -16.91 -1.26 4.41
CA LEU A 177 -17.33 -0.44 5.55
C LEU A 177 -16.55 -0.75 6.83
N ASP A 178 -16.28 -2.03 7.10
CA ASP A 178 -15.48 -2.44 8.24
C ASP A 178 -14.03 -1.97 8.12
N ARG A 179 -13.45 -2.08 6.92
CA ARG A 179 -12.11 -1.54 6.63
C ARG A 179 -12.05 -0.02 6.74
N MET A 180 -13.06 0.68 6.25
CA MET A 180 -13.14 2.15 6.39
C MET A 180 -13.16 2.56 7.87
N ARG A 181 -13.94 1.87 8.71
CA ARG A 181 -13.99 2.11 10.16
C ARG A 181 -12.61 1.86 10.81
N TYR A 182 -11.94 0.79 10.42
CA TYR A 182 -10.60 0.47 10.91
C TYR A 182 -9.58 1.55 10.51
N ILE A 183 -9.62 2.01 9.25
CA ILE A 183 -8.75 3.10 8.75
C ILE A 183 -8.97 4.39 9.53
N VAL A 184 -10.23 4.80 9.71
CA VAL A 184 -10.59 6.02 10.47
C VAL A 184 -10.06 5.94 11.90
N ASN A 185 -10.26 4.81 12.58
CA ASN A 185 -9.75 4.63 13.93
C ASN A 185 -8.22 4.71 13.99
N SER A 186 -7.52 4.07 13.04
CA SER A 186 -6.05 4.12 12.98
C SER A 186 -5.51 5.52 12.70
N LEU A 187 -6.17 6.29 11.84
CA LEU A 187 -5.79 7.69 11.58
C LEU A 187 -6.00 8.57 12.80
N ALA A 188 -7.12 8.40 13.51
CA ALA A 188 -7.38 9.09 14.77
C ALA A 188 -6.32 8.76 15.83
N ASP A 189 -5.99 7.47 16.00
CA ASP A 189 -4.95 7.03 16.92
C ASP A 189 -3.58 7.64 16.57
N SER A 190 -3.24 7.76 15.29
CA SER A 190 -1.99 8.40 14.83
C SER A 190 -1.89 9.87 15.26
N ASP A 191 -2.97 10.64 15.05
CA ASP A 191 -2.99 12.04 15.46
C ASP A 191 -2.96 12.19 17.00
N VAL A 192 -3.67 11.33 17.74
CA VAL A 192 -3.66 11.33 19.21
C VAL A 192 -2.30 10.90 19.75
N ASN A 193 -1.63 9.91 19.16
CA ASN A 193 -0.26 9.52 19.51
C ASN A 193 0.71 10.69 19.33
N THR A 194 0.56 11.44 18.24
CA THR A 194 1.35 12.64 17.98
C THR A 194 1.03 13.76 18.99
N ALA A 195 -0.25 13.97 19.30
CA ALA A 195 -0.67 14.94 20.33
C ALA A 195 -0.10 14.59 21.71
N ARG A 196 -0.17 13.31 22.10
CA ARG A 196 0.39 12.76 23.35
C ARG A 196 1.89 12.99 23.43
N PHE A 197 2.62 12.75 22.34
CA PHE A 197 4.06 13.00 22.25
C PHE A 197 4.41 14.47 22.52
N TYR A 198 3.71 15.42 21.87
CA TYR A 198 3.93 16.85 22.10
C TYR A 198 3.53 17.28 23.51
N TYR A 199 2.42 16.80 24.03
CA TYR A 199 1.96 17.09 25.38
C TYR A 199 3.01 16.70 26.42
N ARG A 200 3.55 15.48 26.34
CA ARG A 200 4.58 14.98 27.26
C ARG A 200 5.86 15.80 27.23
N ARG A 201 6.15 16.45 26.12
CA ARG A 201 7.31 17.36 25.97
C ARG A 201 7.05 18.80 26.35
N GLY A 202 5.85 19.13 26.81
CA GLY A 202 5.47 20.49 27.14
C GLY A 202 5.21 21.39 25.92
N ALA A 203 5.18 20.82 24.71
CA ALA A 203 4.86 21.54 23.48
C ALA A 203 3.34 21.66 23.32
N PHE A 204 2.68 22.35 24.27
CA PHE A 204 1.23 22.36 24.42
C PHE A 204 0.48 22.90 23.19
N LEU A 205 1.00 23.92 22.51
CA LEU A 205 0.35 24.41 21.27
C LEU A 205 0.35 23.37 20.15
N ALA A 206 1.43 22.61 20.00
CA ALA A 206 1.49 21.51 19.02
C ALA A 206 0.56 20.36 19.42
N ALA A 207 0.47 20.06 20.71
CA ALA A 207 -0.48 19.06 21.24
C ALA A 207 -1.93 19.48 20.99
N ILE A 208 -2.29 20.75 21.22
CA ILE A 208 -3.60 21.32 20.94
C ILE A 208 -3.96 21.12 19.45
N ASN A 209 -3.08 21.53 18.54
CA ASN A 209 -3.34 21.44 17.11
C ASN A 209 -3.60 19.99 16.67
N ARG A 210 -2.82 19.04 17.16
CA ARG A 210 -2.99 17.62 16.83
C ARG A 210 -4.25 17.01 17.44
N ALA A 211 -4.54 17.33 18.71
CA ALA A 211 -5.77 16.86 19.35
C ALA A 211 -7.01 17.43 18.67
N GLN A 212 -6.99 18.72 18.23
CA GLN A 212 -8.08 19.31 17.48
C GLN A 212 -8.31 18.64 16.13
N LEU A 213 -7.24 18.28 15.38
CA LEU A 213 -7.37 17.53 14.13
C LEU A 213 -8.07 16.19 14.37
N ALA A 214 -7.65 15.42 15.38
CA ALA A 214 -8.29 14.14 15.70
C ALA A 214 -9.78 14.30 16.03
N ILE A 215 -10.16 15.36 16.77
CA ILE A 215 -11.56 15.63 17.16
C ILE A 215 -12.39 16.08 15.94
N THR A 216 -11.80 16.89 15.05
CA THR A 216 -12.53 17.46 13.91
C THR A 216 -12.69 16.45 12.77
N ASP A 217 -11.64 15.70 12.47
CA ASP A 217 -11.61 14.82 11.30
C ASP A 217 -12.17 13.42 11.61
N TYR A 218 -12.18 13.01 12.91
CA TYR A 218 -12.53 11.65 13.33
C TYR A 218 -13.45 11.63 14.55
N ASP A 219 -14.50 12.43 14.55
CA ASP A 219 -15.40 12.74 15.69
C ASP A 219 -15.96 11.50 16.42
N ARG A 220 -16.06 10.36 15.73
CA ARG A 220 -16.60 9.09 16.25
C ARG A 220 -15.55 8.06 16.60
N ALA A 221 -14.27 8.36 16.42
CA ALA A 221 -13.21 7.43 16.73
C ALA A 221 -13.02 7.30 18.25
N PRO A 222 -12.73 6.08 18.78
CA PRO A 222 -12.46 5.89 20.20
C PRO A 222 -11.35 6.77 20.77
N ALA A 223 -10.35 7.11 19.94
CA ALA A 223 -9.23 7.95 20.33
C ALA A 223 -9.61 9.41 20.68
N VAL A 224 -10.83 9.87 20.29
CA VAL A 224 -11.31 11.23 20.57
C VAL A 224 -11.44 11.50 22.07
N GLU A 225 -11.74 10.50 22.88
CA GLU A 225 -11.75 10.60 24.33
C GLU A 225 -10.41 11.11 24.88
N GLU A 226 -9.31 10.50 24.46
CA GLU A 226 -7.95 10.92 24.85
C GLU A 226 -7.55 12.26 24.22
N ALA A 227 -7.94 12.50 22.96
CA ALA A 227 -7.72 13.78 22.31
C ALA A 227 -8.33 14.95 23.11
N LEU A 228 -9.58 14.80 23.57
CA LEU A 228 -10.25 15.79 24.43
C LEU A 228 -9.51 15.98 25.75
N TYR A 229 -9.02 14.93 26.36
CA TYR A 229 -8.24 15.03 27.59
C TYR A 229 -6.93 15.78 27.38
N ILE A 230 -6.18 15.45 26.30
CA ILE A 230 -4.94 16.14 25.95
C ILE A 230 -5.21 17.62 25.69
N LEU A 231 -6.28 17.93 24.96
CA LEU A 231 -6.70 19.30 24.65
C LEU A 231 -7.02 20.08 25.91
N TYR A 232 -7.84 19.50 26.81
CA TYR A 232 -8.19 20.07 28.12
C TYR A 232 -6.94 20.42 28.93
N LYS A 233 -6.04 19.44 29.11
CA LYS A 233 -4.83 19.64 29.91
C LYS A 233 -3.82 20.57 29.26
N SER A 234 -3.74 20.61 27.94
CA SER A 234 -2.88 21.53 27.20
C SER A 234 -3.36 22.97 27.35
N TYR A 235 -4.68 23.25 27.25
CA TYR A 235 -5.23 24.57 27.51
C TYR A 235 -5.01 25.02 28.97
N GLU A 236 -5.17 24.11 29.94
CA GLU A 236 -4.88 24.38 31.34
C GLU A 236 -3.40 24.82 31.51
N ALA A 237 -2.47 24.11 30.89
CA ALA A 237 -1.02 24.36 31.00
C ALA A 237 -0.59 25.71 30.42
N ILE A 238 -1.27 26.21 29.38
CA ILE A 238 -0.97 27.51 28.77
C ILE A 238 -1.85 28.64 29.32
N GLY A 239 -2.66 28.37 30.37
CA GLY A 239 -3.46 29.39 31.08
C GLY A 239 -4.76 29.80 30.39
N MET A 240 -5.20 29.09 29.35
CA MET A 240 -6.48 29.33 28.65
C MET A 240 -7.66 28.67 29.39
N LYS A 241 -8.01 29.22 30.56
CA LYS A 241 -8.96 28.61 31.49
C LYS A 241 -10.34 28.37 30.90
N ASP A 242 -10.87 29.30 30.10
CA ASP A 242 -12.20 29.18 29.52
C ASP A 242 -12.26 27.99 28.55
N LEU A 243 -11.30 27.90 27.64
CA LEU A 243 -11.17 26.77 26.68
C LEU A 243 -10.94 25.43 27.39
N SER A 244 -10.14 25.43 28.47
CA SER A 244 -9.93 24.26 29.30
C SER A 244 -11.25 23.78 29.92
N ASN A 245 -12.01 24.68 30.56
CA ASN A 245 -13.29 24.34 31.18
C ASN A 245 -14.33 23.86 30.16
N ASP A 246 -14.41 24.50 28.99
CA ASP A 246 -15.30 24.08 27.92
C ASP A 246 -14.96 22.71 27.38
N THR A 247 -13.66 22.45 27.15
CA THR A 247 -13.19 21.14 26.70
C THR A 247 -13.48 20.04 27.74
N LEU A 248 -13.26 20.32 29.04
CA LEU A 248 -13.59 19.39 30.12
C LEU A 248 -15.10 19.10 30.17
N ARG A 249 -15.94 20.13 29.95
CA ARG A 249 -17.39 19.94 29.87
C ARG A 249 -17.77 19.04 28.70
N VAL A 250 -17.19 19.24 27.53
CA VAL A 250 -17.42 18.39 26.34
C VAL A 250 -16.98 16.95 26.61
N LEU A 251 -15.80 16.76 27.21
CA LEU A 251 -15.30 15.42 27.58
C LEU A 251 -16.30 14.70 28.49
N LYS A 252 -16.77 15.33 29.57
CA LYS A 252 -17.71 14.75 30.51
C LYS A 252 -19.08 14.44 29.91
N LEU A 253 -19.55 15.27 28.98
CA LEU A 253 -20.84 15.07 28.31
C LEU A 253 -20.79 13.90 27.32
N ASN A 254 -19.73 13.80 26.54
CA ASN A 254 -19.61 12.76 25.52
C ASN A 254 -19.14 11.43 26.11
N TYR A 255 -18.35 11.47 27.18
CA TYR A 255 -17.76 10.26 27.82
C TYR A 255 -18.03 10.26 29.33
N PRO A 256 -19.30 10.12 29.76
CA PRO A 256 -19.68 10.20 31.19
C PRO A 256 -19.05 9.11 32.06
N ASN A 257 -18.69 7.97 31.48
CA ASN A 257 -18.06 6.84 32.15
C ASN A 257 -16.53 6.81 32.00
N SER A 258 -15.95 7.88 31.44
CA SER A 258 -14.51 7.97 31.23
C SER A 258 -13.75 8.02 32.55
N LYS A 259 -12.73 7.20 32.67
CA LYS A 259 -11.78 7.23 33.78
C LYS A 259 -10.52 8.06 33.48
N ILE A 260 -10.41 8.62 32.28
CA ILE A 260 -9.19 9.30 31.82
C ILE A 260 -8.86 10.53 32.68
N ILE A 261 -9.86 11.17 33.29
CA ILE A 261 -9.66 12.31 34.19
C ILE A 261 -8.94 11.89 35.47
N GLU A 262 -9.18 10.65 35.93
CA GLU A 262 -8.57 10.08 37.13
C GLU A 262 -7.25 9.40 36.84
N THR A 263 -7.18 8.64 35.74
CA THR A 263 -6.01 7.81 35.36
C THR A 263 -4.95 8.59 34.58
N GLY A 264 -5.35 9.71 33.95
CA GLY A 264 -4.47 10.48 33.08
C GLY A 264 -4.26 9.83 31.69
N ILE A 265 -3.31 10.39 30.95
CA ILE A 265 -2.90 9.88 29.62
C ILE A 265 -2.23 8.53 29.78
N ARG A 266 -2.64 7.55 28.97
CA ARG A 266 -2.04 6.22 28.92
C ARG A 266 -0.51 6.30 28.78
N SER A 267 0.21 5.49 29.55
CA SER A 267 1.66 5.38 29.35
C SER A 267 1.94 4.48 28.14
N THR A 268 2.88 4.88 27.28
CA THR A 268 3.30 4.08 26.11
C THR A 268 3.84 2.68 26.47
N ALA A 269 4.12 2.44 27.77
CA ALA A 269 4.58 1.15 28.26
C ALA A 269 3.41 0.19 28.62
N GLU A 270 2.25 0.73 29.00
CA GLU A 270 1.07 -0.07 29.41
C GLU A 270 0.17 -0.48 28.25
N ASP A 271 0.23 0.22 27.11
CA ASP A 271 -0.58 -0.09 25.92
C ASP A 271 0.01 -1.20 25.04
N ARG A 272 1.25 -1.58 25.23
CA ARG A 272 1.80 -2.76 24.58
C ARG A 272 1.34 -3.97 25.36
N THR A 273 0.30 -4.65 24.90
CA THR A 273 0.11 -6.05 25.29
C THR A 273 1.47 -6.72 25.17
N PRO A 274 2.01 -7.24 26.29
CA PRO A 274 3.36 -7.78 26.26
C PRO A 274 3.43 -8.79 25.12
N PRO A 275 4.47 -8.73 24.26
CA PRO A 275 4.63 -9.69 23.18
C PRO A 275 4.45 -11.10 23.75
N TRP A 276 3.75 -11.97 23.04
CA TRP A 276 3.39 -13.33 23.50
C TRP A 276 4.56 -14.10 24.13
N TRP A 277 5.83 -13.81 23.80
CA TRP A 277 7.03 -14.41 24.42
C TRP A 277 7.31 -13.90 25.83
N GLN A 278 6.71 -12.81 26.28
CA GLN A 278 6.84 -12.35 27.69
C GLN A 278 5.90 -13.07 28.64
N ILE A 279 4.90 -13.79 28.09
CA ILE A 279 3.98 -14.65 28.91
C ILE A 279 4.75 -15.79 29.59
N TRP A 280 5.92 -16.16 29.08
CA TRP A 280 6.77 -17.25 29.60
C TRP A 280 7.85 -16.78 30.58
N ARG A 281 7.87 -15.51 30.94
CA ARG A 281 8.78 -14.95 31.96
C ARG A 281 8.08 -14.79 33.29
N LYS A 282 7.69 -15.93 33.91
CA LYS A 282 7.39 -16.05 35.35
C LYS A 282 8.22 -17.15 35.96
#